data_6799da16b9e74c31e3734df0c9c78b89
#
_entry.id   6799da16b9e74c31e3734df0c9c78b89
#
_cell.length_a   1.000
_cell.length_b   1.000
_cell.length_c   1.000
_cell.angle_alpha   90.00
_cell.angle_beta   90.00
_cell.angle_gamma   90.00
#
_symmetry.space_group_name_H-M   'P 1'
#
loop_
_entity.id
_entity.type
_entity.pdbx_description
1 polymer ?
#
loop_
_entity_poly.entity_id
_entity_poly.type
_entity_poly.pdbx_seq_one_letter_code
_entity_poly.pdbx_strand_id
1 'polypeptide(L)'
;MDFTNNYIRLYSSEGIKNHGIMLRPAEFEEPLFAARAAVTIEEKKENLQKAAKALVADYVMITPMAVIYYESFAVPGVKDSGIYDVSLEQWTPEAVHWTK
;
A
#
# COMPACT_ATOMS: atom_id res chain seq x y z
N MET A 1 -5.33 -5.92 3.76
CA MET A 1 -4.69 -4.61 3.53
C MET A 1 -5.29 -4.02 2.28
N ASP A 2 -5.74 -2.77 2.33
CA ASP A 2 -6.38 -2.11 1.19
C ASP A 2 -5.35 -1.23 0.46
N PHE A 3 -4.96 -1.63 -0.72
CA PHE A 3 -3.99 -0.91 -1.55
C PHE A 3 -4.60 0.18 -2.44
N THR A 4 -5.93 0.30 -2.50
CA THR A 4 -6.63 1.23 -3.40
C THR A 4 -6.11 2.66 -3.26
N ASN A 5 -6.09 3.17 -2.03
CA ASN A 5 -5.64 4.53 -1.76
C ASN A 5 -4.16 4.75 -2.07
N ASN A 6 -3.31 3.73 -1.86
CA ASN A 6 -1.90 3.81 -2.20
C ASN A 6 -1.70 3.86 -3.71
N TYR A 7 -2.42 3.06 -4.48
CA TYR A 7 -2.35 3.08 -5.94
C TYR A 7 -2.85 4.42 -6.51
N ILE A 8 -3.96 4.94 -5.97
CA ILE A 8 -4.46 6.27 -6.37
C ILE A 8 -3.40 7.33 -6.09
N ARG A 9 -2.89 7.40 -4.87
CA ARG A 9 -1.92 8.43 -4.45
C ARG A 9 -0.62 8.41 -5.24
N LEU A 10 -0.14 7.21 -5.59
CA LEU A 10 1.18 7.04 -6.19
C LEU A 10 1.15 7.04 -7.73
N TYR A 11 0.12 6.47 -8.34
CA TYR A 11 0.17 6.11 -9.74
C TYR A 11 -0.97 6.69 -10.60
N SER A 12 -2.09 7.13 -10.01
CA SER A 12 -3.20 7.67 -10.80
C SER A 12 -3.01 9.14 -11.16
N SER A 13 -3.87 9.62 -12.06
CA SER A 13 -3.94 11.03 -12.44
C SER A 13 -4.33 11.97 -11.28
N GLU A 14 -5.06 11.45 -10.28
CA GLU A 14 -5.42 12.18 -9.07
C GLU A 14 -4.31 12.16 -8.00
N GLY A 15 -3.24 11.43 -8.24
CA GLY A 15 -2.18 11.22 -7.25
C GLY A 15 -1.25 12.42 -7.08
N ILE A 16 -1.09 12.86 -5.83
CA ILE A 16 -0.17 13.97 -5.47
C ILE A 16 1.31 13.65 -5.70
N LYS A 17 1.68 12.38 -5.75
CA LYS A 17 3.07 11.93 -5.99
C LYS A 17 3.37 11.70 -7.46
N ASN A 18 2.39 11.89 -8.33
CA ASN A 18 2.55 11.66 -9.76
C ASN A 18 3.13 12.89 -10.45
N HIS A 19 4.38 12.82 -10.81
CA HIS A 19 5.14 13.92 -11.43
C HIS A 19 4.95 14.04 -12.95
N GLY A 20 3.89 13.48 -13.51
CA GLY A 20 3.59 13.59 -14.95
C GLY A 20 4.46 12.71 -15.86
N ILE A 21 5.33 11.90 -15.31
CA ILE A 21 6.28 11.05 -16.04
C ILE A 21 5.77 9.62 -16.31
N MET A 22 4.64 9.25 -15.73
CA MET A 22 4.06 7.92 -15.91
C MET A 22 2.98 7.91 -16.99
N LEU A 23 2.93 6.84 -17.76
CA LEU A 23 1.77 6.50 -18.56
C LEU A 23 0.56 6.27 -17.64
N ARG A 24 -0.61 6.64 -18.15
CA ARG A 24 -1.89 6.43 -17.43
C ARG A 24 -2.90 5.84 -18.38
N PRO A 25 -2.74 4.56 -18.72
CA PRO A 25 -3.68 3.88 -19.61
C PRO A 25 -5.04 3.75 -18.92
N ALA A 26 -6.11 3.82 -19.72
CA ALA A 26 -7.48 3.65 -19.22
C ALA A 26 -7.66 2.29 -18.53
N GLU A 27 -6.98 1.26 -19.02
CA GLU A 27 -6.99 -0.10 -18.47
C GLU A 27 -6.40 -0.20 -17.05
N PHE A 28 -5.64 0.80 -16.62
CA PHE A 28 -5.20 0.95 -15.24
C PHE A 28 -6.14 1.85 -14.43
N GLU A 29 -6.48 3.03 -14.95
CA GLU A 29 -7.24 4.04 -14.19
C GLU A 29 -8.71 3.65 -13.99
N GLU A 30 -9.38 3.16 -15.02
CA GLU A 30 -10.80 2.79 -14.92
C GLU A 30 -11.07 1.70 -13.87
N PRO A 31 -10.34 0.57 -13.84
CA PRO A 31 -10.51 -0.41 -12.77
C PRO A 31 -10.11 0.12 -11.40
N LEU A 32 -9.10 0.98 -11.32
CA LEU A 32 -8.68 1.55 -10.04
C LEU A 32 -9.76 2.44 -9.42
N PHE A 33 -10.37 3.31 -10.23
CA PHE A 33 -11.49 4.15 -9.76
C PHE A 33 -12.76 3.34 -9.50
N ALA A 34 -13.03 2.29 -10.31
CA ALA A 34 -14.10 1.34 -10.02
C ALA A 34 -13.89 0.62 -8.68
N ALA A 35 -12.66 0.22 -8.35
CA ALA A 35 -12.33 -0.36 -7.06
C ALA A 35 -12.56 0.60 -5.88
N ARG A 36 -12.30 1.90 -6.08
CA ARG A 36 -12.59 2.93 -5.07
C ARG A 36 -14.10 3.09 -4.83
N ALA A 37 -14.90 3.00 -5.89
CA ALA A 37 -16.35 3.13 -5.83
C ALA A 37 -17.09 1.83 -5.47
N ALA A 38 -16.40 0.69 -5.45
CA ALA A 38 -16.99 -0.62 -5.22
C ALA A 38 -17.65 -0.71 -3.84
N VAL A 39 -18.85 -1.30 -3.81
CA VAL A 39 -19.62 -1.51 -2.59
C VAL A 39 -19.26 -2.83 -1.91
N THR A 40 -18.89 -3.85 -2.71
CA THR A 40 -18.52 -5.17 -2.20
C THR A 40 -17.01 -5.39 -2.21
N ILE A 41 -16.54 -6.27 -1.33
CA ILE A 41 -15.12 -6.65 -1.26
C ILE A 41 -14.71 -7.40 -2.53
N GLU A 42 -15.59 -8.22 -3.06
CA GLU A 42 -15.37 -9.01 -4.27
C GLU A 42 -15.15 -8.13 -5.49
N GLU A 43 -16.03 -7.16 -5.73
CA GLU A 43 -15.89 -6.18 -6.81
C GLU A 43 -14.61 -5.36 -6.66
N LYS A 44 -14.32 -4.93 -5.45
CA LYS A 44 -13.09 -4.20 -5.15
C LYS A 44 -11.85 -5.02 -5.48
N LYS A 45 -11.83 -6.28 -5.06
CA LYS A 45 -10.71 -7.19 -5.30
C LYS A 45 -10.51 -7.44 -6.80
N GLU A 46 -11.59 -7.73 -7.53
CA GLU A 46 -11.53 -7.96 -8.98
C GLU A 46 -10.96 -6.75 -9.71
N ASN A 47 -11.47 -5.56 -9.42
CA ASN A 47 -11.02 -4.34 -10.05
C ASN A 47 -9.57 -3.99 -9.69
N LEU A 48 -9.15 -4.21 -8.43
CA LEU A 48 -7.75 -4.03 -8.03
C LEU A 48 -6.82 -5.01 -8.72
N GLN A 49 -7.24 -6.25 -8.96
CA GLN A 49 -6.45 -7.21 -9.71
C GLN A 49 -6.27 -6.79 -11.17
N LYS A 50 -7.31 -6.25 -11.82
CA LYS A 50 -7.21 -5.69 -13.18
C LYS A 50 -6.23 -4.51 -13.22
N ALA A 51 -6.36 -3.56 -12.29
CA ALA A 51 -5.46 -2.43 -12.20
C ALA A 51 -4.00 -2.87 -11.92
N ALA A 52 -3.78 -3.81 -11.02
CA ALA A 52 -2.45 -4.34 -10.72
C ALA A 52 -1.83 -5.06 -11.92
N LYS A 53 -2.61 -5.82 -12.68
CA LYS A 53 -2.14 -6.47 -13.91
C LYS A 53 -1.70 -5.42 -14.94
N ALA A 54 -2.50 -4.38 -15.18
CA ALA A 54 -2.14 -3.30 -16.08
C ALA A 54 -0.85 -2.59 -15.62
N LEU A 55 -0.74 -2.30 -14.32
CA LEU A 55 0.39 -1.60 -13.73
C LEU A 55 1.72 -2.34 -13.89
N VAL A 56 1.73 -3.65 -13.70
CA VAL A 56 2.97 -4.46 -13.62
C VAL A 56 3.22 -5.25 -14.89
N ALA A 57 2.19 -5.87 -15.47
CA ALA A 57 2.37 -6.84 -16.56
C ALA A 57 2.11 -6.25 -17.95
N ASP A 58 1.01 -5.51 -18.12
CA ASP A 58 0.59 -5.10 -19.47
C ASP A 58 1.34 -3.83 -19.92
N TYR A 59 1.53 -2.86 -19.03
CA TYR A 59 2.18 -1.57 -19.33
C TYR A 59 3.52 -1.37 -18.62
N VAL A 60 3.88 -2.24 -17.70
CA VAL A 60 5.14 -2.17 -16.94
C VAL A 60 5.40 -0.76 -16.40
N MET A 61 4.36 -0.13 -15.85
CA MET A 61 4.46 1.22 -15.27
C MET A 61 5.41 1.26 -14.08
N ILE A 62 5.48 0.15 -13.35
CA ILE A 62 6.46 -0.09 -12.28
C ILE A 62 7.07 -1.48 -12.43
N THR A 63 8.31 -1.61 -12.00
CA THR A 63 8.99 -2.90 -11.93
C THR A 63 9.30 -3.22 -10.46
N PRO A 64 8.53 -4.11 -9.81
CA PRO A 64 8.84 -4.54 -8.46
C PRO A 64 10.20 -5.26 -8.43
N MET A 65 11.14 -4.79 -7.63
CA MET A 65 12.47 -5.37 -7.55
C MET A 65 12.67 -6.23 -6.30
N ALA A 66 12.13 -5.78 -5.17
CA ALA A 66 12.31 -6.45 -3.90
C ALA A 66 11.21 -6.09 -2.91
N VAL A 67 10.96 -6.99 -1.97
CA VAL A 67 10.19 -6.72 -0.75
C VAL A 67 11.19 -6.44 0.36
N ILE A 68 11.11 -5.25 0.94
CA ILE A 68 11.94 -4.86 2.08
C ILE A 68 11.21 -5.26 3.36
N TYR A 69 11.90 -6.00 4.21
CA TYR A 69 11.42 -6.30 5.55
C TYR A 69 11.94 -5.25 6.53
N TYR A 70 11.05 -4.75 7.38
CA TYR A 70 11.44 -3.90 8.49
C TYR A 70 11.66 -4.78 9.71
N GLU A 71 12.80 -4.62 10.35
CA GLU A 71 13.16 -5.35 11.56
C GLU A 71 13.27 -4.38 12.72
N SER A 72 12.83 -4.81 13.88
CA SER A 72 13.00 -4.07 15.12
C SER A 72 13.73 -4.95 16.14
N PHE A 73 14.57 -4.31 16.93
CA PHE A 73 15.33 -4.97 18.00
C PHE A 73 14.91 -4.40 19.35
N ALA A 74 14.62 -5.27 20.27
CA ALA A 74 14.33 -4.89 21.65
C ALA A 74 15.19 -5.71 22.60
N VAL A 75 15.63 -5.10 23.68
CA VAL A 75 16.32 -5.85 24.75
C VAL A 75 15.33 -6.77 25.46
N PRO A 76 15.79 -7.93 25.98
CA PRO A 76 14.94 -8.83 26.73
C PRO A 76 14.24 -8.10 27.87
N GLY A 77 12.92 -8.33 28.02
CA GLY A 77 12.11 -7.70 29.04
C GLY A 77 11.23 -6.54 28.55
N VAL A 78 11.52 -5.93 27.39
CA VAL A 78 10.64 -4.93 26.79
C VAL A 78 9.43 -5.63 26.18
N LYS A 79 8.23 -5.17 26.54
CA LYS A 79 6.94 -5.66 26.03
C LYS A 79 6.13 -4.50 25.46
N ASP A 80 5.21 -4.85 24.57
CA ASP A 80 4.23 -3.94 23.97
C ASP A 80 4.89 -2.66 23.42
N SER A 81 5.94 -2.85 22.63
CA SER A 81 6.72 -1.73 22.07
C SER A 81 5.91 -0.84 21.12
N GLY A 82 4.76 -1.30 20.62
CA GLY A 82 3.90 -0.55 19.70
C GLY A 82 4.53 -0.34 18.31
N ILE A 83 5.69 -0.95 18.05
CA ILE A 83 6.34 -0.84 16.74
C ILE A 83 5.49 -1.58 15.71
N TYR A 84 5.14 -0.90 14.61
CA TYR A 84 4.31 -1.39 13.50
C TYR A 84 2.80 -1.57 13.79
N ASP A 85 2.30 -1.19 14.96
CA ASP A 85 0.88 -1.35 15.28
C ASP A 85 -0.01 -0.47 14.41
N VAL A 86 0.44 0.76 14.10
CA VAL A 86 -0.32 1.74 13.32
C VAL A 86 0.19 1.79 11.88
N SER A 87 1.48 1.94 11.68
CA SER A 87 2.12 1.91 10.37
C SER A 87 3.58 1.51 10.48
N LEU A 88 4.21 1.20 9.34
CA LEU A 88 5.61 0.80 9.29
C LEU A 88 6.61 1.87 9.77
N GLU A 89 6.17 3.12 9.89
CA GLU A 89 7.02 4.26 10.24
C GLU A 89 6.57 4.96 11.54
N GLN A 90 5.49 4.45 12.15
CA GLN A 90 4.95 5.05 13.37
C GLN A 90 5.13 4.11 14.55
N TRP A 91 5.61 4.69 15.61
CA TRP A 91 5.78 4.02 16.88
C TRP A 91 4.79 4.60 17.90
N THR A 92 4.09 3.72 18.58
CA THR A 92 3.13 4.06 19.65
C THR A 92 3.68 3.58 20.99
N PRO A 93 4.52 4.39 21.67
CA PRO A 93 5.24 3.95 22.86
C PRO A 93 4.38 3.92 24.13
N GLU A 94 3.11 4.26 24.07
CA GLU A 94 2.25 4.46 25.23
C GLU A 94 2.09 3.20 26.11
N ALA A 95 2.19 2.02 25.48
CA ALA A 95 2.03 0.74 26.16
C ALA A 95 3.37 0.08 26.54
N VAL A 96 4.49 0.69 26.17
CA VAL A 96 5.81 0.11 26.43
C VAL A 96 6.04 -0.06 27.92
N HIS A 97 6.36 -1.27 28.34
CA HIS A 97 6.71 -1.55 29.73
C HIS A 97 7.83 -2.57 29.82
N TRP A 98 8.44 -2.60 31.00
CA TRP A 98 9.51 -3.53 31.31
C TRP A 98 9.00 -4.64 32.21
N THR A 99 9.24 -5.90 31.82
CA THR A 99 9.01 -7.07 32.69
C THR A 99 10.34 -7.62 33.14
N LYS A 100 10.49 -7.78 34.45
CA LYS A 100 11.67 -8.43 35.07
C LYS A 100 11.66 -9.92 34.83
#